data_29304b9a817652aed447887a02cfe1f9
#
_entry.id   29304b9a817652aed447887a02cfe1f9
#
_cell.length_a   1.000
_cell.length_b   1.000
_cell.length_c   1.000
_cell.angle_alpha   90.00
_cell.angle_beta   90.00
_cell.angle_gamma   90.00
#
_symmetry.space_group_name_H-M   'P 1'
#
loop_
_entity.id
_entity.type
_entity.pdbx_description
1 polymer ?
#
loop_
_entity_poly.entity_id
_entity_poly.type
_entity_poly.pdbx_seq_one_letter_code
_entity_poly.pdbx_strand_id
1 'polypeptide(L)'
;MKIRLLYISIAVVFLTLYNSCKKETSINSTNGLRKNISKITYAKGFDIQYFTTYKKLIIKKPYPDASKNLEFILTSSPSVKEGTLSLKTIQVPVKNIVVTSTTHIPMLELLGVEKSLVGFQDTNYISSEKTRKRIDSGFVRELGNEAAMNTEVLFELQPDVVIGFAMNSVNKTYNLIEKHGIPVIINGDWLEETPLGRAEWIKFFGVLFNKEKEADSLFRKIEQEYLAAIIIAKKARNKPSILSGAIMRNDIWSLPAGESFVAQFLEDANVNYLWKDSKGKGSLQLSFESVLDKAQKADYWIAPGYFSSKAQLIENNPHYKNFAAFKTNNIYTASTKKGATGGVIYYELGPTRPDLILKDLIKITNPNLLPNYRLSFFEQMK
;
A
#
# COMPACT_ATOMS: atom_id res chain seq x y z
N MET A 1 74.15 -41.63 17.76
CA MET A 1 73.88 -40.26 17.27
C MET A 1 73.23 -40.18 15.86
N LYS A 2 73.50 -41.11 14.99
CA LYS A 2 72.95 -41.12 13.59
C LYS A 2 71.43 -41.46 13.51
N ILE A 3 70.90 -42.29 14.40
CA ILE A 3 69.48 -42.72 14.40
C ILE A 3 68.52 -41.62 14.88
N ARG A 4 68.91 -40.78 15.82
CA ARG A 4 68.11 -39.64 16.29
C ARG A 4 67.94 -38.53 15.26
N LEU A 5 68.91 -38.32 14.39
CA LEU A 5 68.84 -37.34 13.28
C LEU A 5 67.84 -37.82 12.17
N LEU A 6 67.75 -39.12 11.95
CA LEU A 6 66.84 -39.69 10.95
C LEU A 6 65.36 -39.54 11.33
N TYR A 7 65.02 -39.70 12.62
CA TYR A 7 63.65 -39.47 13.11
C TYR A 7 63.24 -38.00 13.11
N ILE A 8 64.18 -37.06 13.36
CA ILE A 8 63.90 -35.64 13.29
C ILE A 8 63.66 -35.20 11.82
N SER A 9 64.40 -35.74 10.87
CA SER A 9 64.19 -35.43 9.46
C SER A 9 62.87 -35.98 8.90
N ILE A 10 62.42 -37.15 9.36
CA ILE A 10 61.14 -37.73 8.99
C ILE A 10 59.98 -36.96 9.62
N ALA A 11 60.14 -36.51 10.90
CA ALA A 11 59.12 -35.67 11.57
C ALA A 11 58.95 -34.30 10.91
N VAL A 12 59.98 -33.69 10.40
CA VAL A 12 59.91 -32.38 9.69
C VAL A 12 59.24 -32.56 8.32
N VAL A 13 59.47 -33.67 7.59
CA VAL A 13 58.81 -33.95 6.31
C VAL A 13 57.34 -34.26 6.48
N PHE A 14 56.92 -34.87 7.61
CA PHE A 14 55.51 -35.10 7.90
C PHE A 14 54.76 -33.84 8.32
N LEU A 15 55.43 -32.87 8.94
CA LEU A 15 54.82 -31.58 9.32
C LEU A 15 54.60 -30.64 8.13
N THR A 16 55.30 -30.83 7.01
CA THR A 16 55.14 -30.01 5.80
C THR A 16 54.01 -30.49 4.90
N LEU A 17 53.44 -31.72 5.10
CA LEU A 17 52.36 -32.26 4.29
C LEU A 17 50.94 -31.89 4.78
N TYR A 18 50.82 -31.27 5.93
CA TYR A 18 49.49 -30.81 6.44
C TYR A 18 49.13 -29.35 6.16
N ASN A 19 49.96 -28.61 5.44
CA ASN A 19 49.58 -27.33 4.87
C ASN A 19 48.97 -27.46 3.49
N SER A 20 48.02 -28.43 3.34
CA SER A 20 47.04 -28.37 2.27
C SER A 20 46.08 -27.23 2.63
N CYS A 21 46.41 -26.01 2.25
CA CYS A 21 45.44 -24.93 2.14
C CYS A 21 44.27 -25.46 1.32
N LYS A 22 43.16 -25.81 1.98
CA LYS A 22 41.88 -25.67 1.35
C LYS A 22 41.82 -24.21 0.90
N LYS A 23 42.09 -23.97 -0.37
CA LYS A 23 41.55 -22.81 -1.05
C LYS A 23 40.03 -22.94 -0.86
N GLU A 24 39.52 -22.36 0.19
CA GLU A 24 38.16 -21.84 0.13
C GLU A 24 38.18 -20.94 -1.09
N THR A 25 37.67 -21.42 -2.17
CA THR A 25 37.15 -20.60 -3.23
C THR A 25 36.06 -19.76 -2.55
N SER A 26 36.49 -18.68 -1.92
CA SER A 26 35.61 -17.55 -1.74
C SER A 26 35.14 -17.22 -3.14
N ILE A 27 33.96 -17.67 -3.46
CA ILE A 27 33.18 -17.11 -4.55
C ILE A 27 32.99 -15.66 -4.13
N ASN A 28 33.99 -14.82 -4.42
CA ASN A 28 33.81 -13.41 -4.53
C ASN A 28 32.80 -13.20 -5.65
N SER A 29 31.52 -13.41 -5.33
CA SER A 29 30.44 -12.89 -6.14
C SER A 29 30.52 -11.38 -6.00
N THR A 30 31.34 -10.75 -6.82
CA THR A 30 31.33 -9.33 -7.11
C THR A 30 30.05 -9.00 -7.88
N ASN A 31 28.89 -9.36 -7.30
CA ASN A 31 27.62 -8.78 -7.66
C ASN A 31 27.57 -7.37 -7.02
N GLY A 32 28.37 -6.45 -7.59
CA GLY A 32 28.41 -5.06 -7.13
C GLY A 32 27.02 -4.46 -7.19
N LEU A 33 26.66 -3.72 -6.13
CA LEU A 33 25.47 -2.87 -6.14
C LEU A 33 25.53 -1.94 -7.34
N ARG A 34 24.50 -2.00 -8.21
CA ARG A 34 24.33 -1.02 -9.29
C ARG A 34 23.70 0.25 -8.72
N LYS A 35 23.96 1.38 -9.40
CA LYS A 35 23.22 2.63 -9.12
C LYS A 35 21.73 2.35 -9.19
N ASN A 36 20.99 2.71 -8.13
CA ASN A 36 19.55 2.49 -8.07
C ASN A 36 18.86 3.08 -9.30
N ILE A 37 18.12 2.24 -10.01
CA ILE A 37 17.32 2.65 -11.19
C ILE A 37 16.10 3.45 -10.73
N SER A 38 15.53 3.09 -9.58
CA SER A 38 14.42 3.77 -8.93
C SER A 38 14.76 3.97 -7.44
N LYS A 39 14.61 5.21 -6.96
CA LYS A 39 14.83 5.56 -5.55
C LYS A 39 13.49 5.65 -4.82
N ILE A 40 13.40 5.03 -3.64
CA ILE A 40 12.26 5.20 -2.74
C ILE A 40 12.50 6.43 -1.88
N THR A 41 11.55 7.37 -1.88
CA THR A 41 11.70 8.69 -1.27
C THR A 41 10.75 8.92 -0.10
N TYR A 42 9.50 8.53 -0.22
CA TYR A 42 8.42 8.76 0.74
C TYR A 42 8.00 7.49 1.47
N ALA A 43 7.90 6.39 0.75
CA ALA A 43 7.51 5.11 1.33
C ALA A 43 8.57 4.62 2.31
N LYS A 44 8.12 4.17 3.49
CA LYS A 44 8.97 3.62 4.55
C LYS A 44 8.88 2.11 4.65
N GLY A 45 7.81 1.53 4.10
CA GLY A 45 7.46 0.12 4.24
C GLY A 45 8.25 -0.83 3.34
N PHE A 46 8.93 -0.35 2.29
CA PHE A 46 9.73 -1.21 1.41
C PHE A 46 11.01 -0.55 0.90
N ASP A 47 11.86 -1.34 0.26
CA ASP A 47 13.09 -0.89 -0.41
C ASP A 47 13.47 -1.84 -1.56
N ILE A 48 14.25 -1.36 -2.52
CA ILE A 48 14.71 -2.13 -3.66
C ILE A 48 16.21 -1.92 -3.83
N GLN A 49 16.96 -3.02 -3.83
CA GLN A 49 18.41 -3.03 -4.10
C GLN A 49 18.66 -3.69 -5.45
N TYR A 50 19.47 -3.05 -6.29
CA TYR A 50 19.76 -3.52 -7.64
C TYR A 50 21.17 -4.11 -7.68
N PHE A 51 21.26 -5.36 -8.10
CA PHE A 51 22.51 -6.11 -8.33
C PHE A 51 22.68 -6.42 -9.80
N THR A 52 23.82 -6.97 -10.17
CA THR A 52 24.14 -7.24 -11.59
C THR A 52 23.20 -8.26 -12.23
N THR A 53 22.81 -9.30 -11.49
CA THR A 53 22.04 -10.45 -12.00
C THR A 53 20.65 -10.58 -11.40
N TYR A 54 20.35 -9.84 -10.35
CA TYR A 54 19.06 -9.88 -9.65
C TYR A 54 18.75 -8.54 -8.98
N LYS A 55 17.53 -8.40 -8.49
CA LYS A 55 17.10 -7.32 -7.61
C LYS A 55 16.69 -7.93 -6.28
N LYS A 56 16.89 -7.22 -5.18
CA LYS A 56 16.43 -7.62 -3.85
C LYS A 56 15.31 -6.67 -3.44
N LEU A 57 14.11 -7.22 -3.27
CA LEU A 57 12.97 -6.51 -2.72
C LEU A 57 12.92 -6.76 -1.22
N ILE A 58 12.80 -5.69 -0.44
CA ILE A 58 12.78 -5.73 1.03
C ILE A 58 11.48 -5.08 1.50
N ILE A 59 10.62 -5.85 2.19
CA ILE A 59 9.44 -5.32 2.87
C ILE A 59 9.80 -5.13 4.34
N LYS A 60 9.86 -3.87 4.78
CA LYS A 60 10.34 -3.48 6.12
C LYS A 60 9.25 -3.58 7.18
N LYS A 61 8.00 -3.34 6.79
CA LYS A 61 6.82 -3.40 7.68
C LYS A 61 5.68 -4.14 6.98
N PRO A 62 5.69 -5.46 6.95
CA PRO A 62 4.62 -6.24 6.34
C PRO A 62 3.30 -6.17 7.13
N TYR A 63 3.34 -5.93 8.45
CA TYR A 63 2.21 -5.76 9.37
C TYR A 63 2.65 -4.91 10.58
N PRO A 64 1.71 -4.41 11.44
CA PRO A 64 2.01 -3.40 12.47
C PRO A 64 3.20 -3.70 13.38
N ASP A 65 3.26 -4.87 13.98
CA ASP A 65 4.28 -5.24 14.97
C ASP A 65 5.38 -6.15 14.38
N ALA A 66 5.64 -6.03 13.08
CA ALA A 66 6.67 -6.82 12.43
C ALA A 66 8.07 -6.47 12.95
N SER A 67 8.75 -7.47 13.52
CA SER A 67 10.12 -7.35 14.03
C SER A 67 11.21 -7.68 12.99
N LYS A 68 10.82 -8.28 11.87
CA LYS A 68 11.73 -8.71 10.80
C LYS A 68 11.24 -8.24 9.44
N ASN A 69 12.18 -7.92 8.56
CA ASN A 69 11.90 -7.67 7.16
C ASN A 69 11.55 -8.99 6.45
N LEU A 70 10.73 -8.89 5.39
CA LEU A 70 10.61 -9.95 4.40
C LEU A 70 11.49 -9.58 3.21
N GLU A 71 12.28 -10.53 2.70
CA GLU A 71 13.24 -10.29 1.63
C GLU A 71 13.02 -11.30 0.50
N PHE A 72 13.05 -10.80 -0.72
CA PHE A 72 12.80 -11.58 -1.94
C PHE A 72 13.87 -11.27 -2.98
N ILE A 73 14.28 -12.30 -3.72
CA ILE A 73 15.13 -12.16 -4.91
C ILE A 73 14.23 -12.11 -6.14
N LEU A 74 14.39 -11.08 -6.93
CA LEU A 74 13.69 -10.91 -8.21
C LEU A 74 14.71 -11.09 -9.33
N THR A 75 14.52 -12.08 -10.20
CA THR A 75 15.48 -12.40 -11.26
C THR A 75 14.78 -12.78 -12.56
N SER A 76 15.41 -12.43 -13.69
CA SER A 76 15.01 -12.90 -15.03
C SER A 76 15.84 -14.10 -15.49
N SER A 77 16.85 -14.49 -14.70
CA SER A 77 17.77 -15.57 -15.07
C SER A 77 17.47 -16.86 -14.30
N PRO A 78 17.27 -17.98 -14.99
CA PRO A 78 17.09 -19.28 -14.33
C PRO A 78 18.36 -19.80 -13.63
N SER A 79 19.51 -19.14 -13.82
CA SER A 79 20.79 -19.55 -13.23
C SER A 79 20.99 -19.07 -11.79
N VAL A 80 20.16 -18.16 -11.28
CA VAL A 80 20.12 -17.81 -9.87
C VAL A 80 19.31 -18.91 -9.16
N LYS A 81 19.98 -20.03 -8.85
CA LYS A 81 19.35 -21.19 -8.20
C LYS A 81 18.89 -20.83 -6.80
N GLU A 82 17.68 -21.28 -6.44
CA GLU A 82 17.29 -21.51 -5.06
C GLU A 82 18.41 -22.21 -4.31
N GLY A 83 18.89 -21.66 -3.23
CA GLY A 83 19.90 -22.29 -2.38
C GLY A 83 21.21 -21.52 -2.21
N THR A 84 21.56 -20.58 -3.07
CA THR A 84 22.74 -19.73 -2.85
C THR A 84 22.48 -18.60 -1.86
N LEU A 85 21.20 -18.25 -1.69
CA LEU A 85 20.76 -17.20 -0.80
C LEU A 85 19.49 -17.70 -0.09
N SER A 86 19.39 -18.33 0.92
CA SER A 86 18.24 -18.71 1.77
C SER A 86 16.93 -17.84 1.63
N LEU A 87 16.76 -17.10 0.53
CA LEU A 87 15.68 -16.16 0.26
C LEU A 87 14.75 -16.69 -0.84
N LYS A 88 13.47 -16.36 -0.71
CA LYS A 88 12.44 -16.68 -1.71
C LYS A 88 12.76 -15.98 -3.05
N THR A 89 12.76 -16.73 -4.14
CA THR A 89 13.06 -16.21 -5.48
C THR A 89 11.78 -16.10 -6.30
N ILE A 90 11.61 -14.99 -6.99
CA ILE A 90 10.48 -14.71 -7.87
C ILE A 90 11.01 -14.40 -9.26
N GLN A 91 10.47 -15.09 -10.25
CA GLN A 91 10.77 -14.82 -11.65
C GLN A 91 10.11 -13.51 -12.09
N VAL A 92 10.90 -12.63 -12.72
CA VAL A 92 10.39 -11.36 -13.26
C VAL A 92 10.74 -11.21 -14.75
N PRO A 93 9.89 -10.59 -15.60
CA PRO A 93 8.60 -10.00 -15.21
C PRO A 93 7.56 -11.05 -14.82
N VAL A 94 6.76 -10.75 -13.82
CA VAL A 94 5.61 -11.56 -13.39
C VAL A 94 4.61 -11.67 -14.54
N LYS A 95 4.07 -12.87 -14.78
CA LYS A 95 3.06 -13.13 -15.82
C LYS A 95 1.66 -13.25 -15.24
N ASN A 96 1.52 -14.00 -14.15
CA ASN A 96 0.27 -14.25 -13.46
C ASN A 96 0.39 -13.79 -12.01
N ILE A 97 -0.45 -12.85 -11.61
CA ILE A 97 -0.47 -12.30 -10.25
C ILE A 97 -1.86 -12.44 -9.63
N VAL A 98 -1.90 -12.76 -8.36
CA VAL A 98 -3.08 -12.63 -7.51
C VAL A 98 -2.81 -11.49 -6.53
N VAL A 99 -3.77 -10.59 -6.35
CA VAL A 99 -3.71 -9.53 -5.34
C VAL A 99 -4.97 -9.58 -4.47
N THR A 100 -4.87 -9.18 -3.21
CA THR A 100 -5.97 -9.29 -2.23
C THR A 100 -6.49 -7.93 -1.73
N SER A 101 -5.98 -6.82 -2.27
CA SER A 101 -6.47 -5.48 -1.95
C SER A 101 -6.88 -4.73 -3.22
N THR A 102 -8.01 -4.04 -3.16
CA THR A 102 -8.47 -3.19 -4.26
C THR A 102 -7.50 -2.04 -4.55
N THR A 103 -6.70 -1.59 -3.57
CA THR A 103 -5.67 -0.54 -3.75
C THR A 103 -4.59 -0.93 -4.75
N HIS A 104 -4.40 -2.24 -5.00
CA HIS A 104 -3.42 -2.74 -5.96
C HIS A 104 -3.90 -2.64 -7.42
N ILE A 105 -5.22 -2.62 -7.65
CA ILE A 105 -5.82 -2.60 -9.00
C ILE A 105 -5.38 -1.38 -9.81
N PRO A 106 -5.50 -0.13 -9.30
CA PRO A 106 -5.05 1.05 -10.04
C PRO A 106 -3.56 1.05 -10.37
N MET A 107 -2.73 0.48 -9.49
CA MET A 107 -1.28 0.39 -9.72
C MET A 107 -0.96 -0.54 -10.89
N LEU A 108 -1.65 -1.70 -10.99
CA LEU A 108 -1.51 -2.61 -12.13
C LEU A 108 -2.00 -1.96 -13.43
N GLU A 109 -3.11 -1.23 -13.39
CA GLU A 109 -3.68 -0.56 -14.56
C GLU A 109 -2.82 0.59 -15.07
N LEU A 110 -2.30 1.44 -14.18
CA LEU A 110 -1.41 2.54 -14.54
C LEU A 110 -0.11 2.05 -15.17
N LEU A 111 0.42 0.92 -14.70
CA LEU A 111 1.59 0.28 -15.28
C LEU A 111 1.29 -0.48 -16.58
N GLY A 112 0.01 -0.61 -16.97
CA GLY A 112 -0.41 -1.36 -18.16
C GLY A 112 -0.14 -2.87 -18.06
N VAL A 113 -0.22 -3.41 -16.84
CA VAL A 113 0.00 -4.84 -16.54
C VAL A 113 -1.22 -5.53 -15.95
N GLU A 114 -2.40 -4.90 -16.04
CA GLU A 114 -3.66 -5.44 -15.52
C GLU A 114 -4.03 -6.80 -16.13
N LYS A 115 -3.48 -7.12 -17.30
CA LYS A 115 -3.69 -8.43 -17.94
C LYS A 115 -3.04 -9.58 -17.18
N SER A 116 -2.07 -9.30 -16.35
CA SER A 116 -1.42 -10.29 -15.49
C SER A 116 -2.27 -10.66 -14.26
N LEU A 117 -3.27 -9.88 -13.91
CA LEU A 117 -4.19 -10.22 -12.82
C LEU A 117 -5.06 -11.42 -13.24
N VAL A 118 -4.94 -12.55 -12.52
CA VAL A 118 -5.65 -13.79 -12.82
C VAL A 118 -6.67 -14.18 -11.76
N GLY A 119 -6.57 -13.64 -10.54
CA GLY A 119 -7.50 -13.89 -9.44
C GLY A 119 -7.54 -12.76 -8.44
N PHE A 120 -8.70 -12.59 -7.81
CA PHE A 120 -8.93 -11.59 -6.77
C PHE A 120 -9.97 -12.12 -5.77
N GLN A 121 -9.84 -11.73 -4.52
CA GLN A 121 -10.72 -12.08 -3.43
C GLN A 121 -11.79 -10.98 -3.27
N ASP A 122 -13.08 -11.35 -3.21
CA ASP A 122 -14.19 -10.39 -3.17
C ASP A 122 -14.20 -9.42 -4.38
N THR A 123 -14.26 -9.95 -5.59
CA THR A 123 -14.24 -9.15 -6.84
C THR A 123 -15.31 -8.06 -6.91
N ASN A 124 -16.39 -8.15 -6.10
CA ASN A 124 -17.43 -7.13 -6.03
C ASN A 124 -16.94 -5.79 -5.48
N TYR A 125 -15.86 -5.78 -4.70
CA TYR A 125 -15.27 -4.53 -4.21
C TYR A 125 -14.46 -3.77 -5.28
N ILE A 126 -14.13 -4.40 -6.41
CA ILE A 126 -13.40 -3.74 -7.51
C ILE A 126 -14.32 -2.75 -8.21
N SER A 127 -13.97 -1.47 -8.15
CA SER A 127 -14.70 -0.36 -8.75
C SER A 127 -14.27 -0.04 -10.17
N SER A 128 -13.05 -0.42 -10.58
CA SER A 128 -12.51 -0.16 -11.92
C SER A 128 -13.34 -0.84 -13.01
N GLU A 129 -13.84 -0.05 -13.96
CA GLU A 129 -14.55 -0.57 -15.15
C GLU A 129 -13.65 -1.48 -16.01
N LYS A 130 -12.35 -1.16 -16.10
CA LYS A 130 -11.39 -1.91 -16.91
C LYS A 130 -11.17 -3.31 -16.33
N THR A 131 -10.92 -3.42 -15.04
CA THR A 131 -10.76 -4.70 -14.36
C THR A 131 -12.10 -5.43 -14.23
N ARG A 132 -13.22 -4.73 -14.02
CA ARG A 132 -14.57 -5.31 -14.01
C ARG A 132 -14.87 -6.07 -15.31
N LYS A 133 -14.59 -5.49 -16.48
CA LYS A 133 -14.75 -6.15 -17.79
C LYS A 133 -13.96 -7.46 -17.88
N ARG A 134 -12.77 -7.51 -17.27
CA ARG A 134 -11.93 -8.72 -17.24
C ARG A 134 -12.52 -9.80 -16.34
N ILE A 135 -13.10 -9.40 -15.19
CA ILE A 135 -13.80 -10.31 -14.28
C ILE A 135 -15.03 -10.90 -15.00
N ASP A 136 -15.86 -10.06 -15.60
CA ASP A 136 -17.07 -10.47 -16.31
C ASP A 136 -16.78 -11.37 -17.52
N SER A 137 -15.59 -11.23 -18.12
CA SER A 137 -15.08 -12.09 -19.21
C SER A 137 -14.37 -13.36 -18.72
N GLY A 138 -14.29 -13.62 -17.40
CA GLY A 138 -13.66 -14.79 -16.81
C GLY A 138 -12.13 -14.78 -16.77
N PHE A 139 -11.47 -13.67 -17.15
CA PHE A 139 -10.01 -13.56 -17.10
C PHE A 139 -9.47 -13.32 -15.68
N VAL A 140 -10.31 -12.89 -14.75
CA VAL A 140 -9.97 -12.75 -13.33
C VAL A 140 -10.97 -13.60 -12.54
N ARG A 141 -10.46 -14.63 -11.88
CA ARG A 141 -11.27 -15.58 -11.11
C ARG A 141 -11.57 -15.05 -9.72
N GLU A 142 -12.81 -15.26 -9.26
CA GLU A 142 -13.20 -15.03 -7.88
C GLU A 142 -12.52 -16.05 -6.96
N LEU A 143 -11.86 -15.57 -5.90
CA LEU A 143 -11.14 -16.40 -4.93
C LEU A 143 -11.84 -16.47 -3.56
N GLY A 144 -13.13 -16.20 -3.50
CA GLY A 144 -13.91 -16.22 -2.26
C GLY A 144 -13.81 -14.89 -1.49
N ASN A 145 -14.26 -14.89 -0.25
CA ASN A 145 -14.35 -13.68 0.56
C ASN A 145 -13.17 -13.55 1.54
N GLU A 146 -13.08 -12.39 2.23
CA GLU A 146 -12.03 -12.09 3.23
C GLU A 146 -11.83 -13.18 4.28
N ALA A 147 -12.92 -13.86 4.69
CA ALA A 147 -12.86 -14.88 5.74
C ALA A 147 -12.31 -16.23 5.24
N ALA A 148 -12.48 -16.54 3.94
CA ALA A 148 -12.09 -17.83 3.37
C ALA A 148 -11.70 -17.69 1.89
N MET A 149 -10.41 -17.61 1.64
CA MET A 149 -9.87 -17.67 0.28
C MET A 149 -10.01 -19.09 -0.28
N ASN A 150 -10.54 -19.21 -1.50
CA ASN A 150 -10.59 -20.47 -2.23
C ASN A 150 -9.20 -20.83 -2.79
N THR A 151 -8.46 -21.59 -1.99
CA THR A 151 -7.10 -22.02 -2.34
C THR A 151 -7.06 -23.04 -3.46
N GLU A 152 -8.12 -23.80 -3.70
CA GLU A 152 -8.21 -24.75 -4.82
C GLU A 152 -8.18 -24.01 -6.16
N VAL A 153 -9.04 -23.02 -6.31
CA VAL A 153 -9.04 -22.14 -7.50
C VAL A 153 -7.72 -21.40 -7.64
N LEU A 154 -7.13 -20.93 -6.54
CA LEU A 154 -5.82 -20.25 -6.57
C LEU A 154 -4.73 -21.20 -7.10
N PHE A 155 -4.71 -22.46 -6.67
CA PHE A 155 -3.73 -23.43 -7.15
C PHE A 155 -3.93 -23.83 -8.61
N GLU A 156 -5.19 -23.87 -9.10
CA GLU A 156 -5.48 -24.05 -10.53
C GLU A 156 -4.92 -22.89 -11.38
N LEU A 157 -4.97 -21.66 -10.88
CA LEU A 157 -4.46 -20.48 -11.58
C LEU A 157 -2.93 -20.42 -11.67
N GLN A 158 -2.22 -21.14 -10.81
CA GLN A 158 -0.76 -21.19 -10.75
C GLN A 158 -0.10 -19.80 -10.85
N PRO A 159 -0.43 -18.84 -9.96
CA PRO A 159 0.17 -17.51 -10.04
C PRO A 159 1.66 -17.57 -9.72
N ASP A 160 2.45 -16.71 -10.38
CA ASP A 160 3.87 -16.55 -10.10
C ASP A 160 4.12 -15.95 -8.70
N VAL A 161 3.14 -15.17 -8.20
CA VAL A 161 3.19 -14.53 -6.88
C VAL A 161 1.79 -14.13 -6.42
N VAL A 162 1.58 -14.18 -5.11
CA VAL A 162 0.42 -13.62 -4.43
C VAL A 162 0.85 -12.38 -3.64
N ILE A 163 0.17 -11.24 -3.85
CA ILE A 163 0.36 -10.03 -3.04
C ILE A 163 -0.74 -10.00 -2.01
N GLY A 164 -0.36 -10.28 -0.78
CA GLY A 164 -1.26 -10.38 0.36
C GLY A 164 -1.33 -9.12 1.20
N PHE A 165 -2.35 -9.05 2.03
CA PHE A 165 -2.52 -8.09 3.11
C PHE A 165 -2.49 -8.85 4.45
N ALA A 166 -1.89 -8.29 5.48
CA ALA A 166 -1.85 -8.92 6.80
C ALA A 166 -1.93 -7.90 7.94
N MET A 167 -2.68 -8.27 8.99
CA MET A 167 -2.76 -7.50 10.25
C MET A 167 -1.74 -7.99 11.29
N ASN A 168 -1.23 -9.22 11.13
CA ASN A 168 -0.26 -9.85 12.04
C ASN A 168 0.55 -10.92 11.30
N SER A 169 1.47 -11.58 12.01
CA SER A 169 2.36 -12.60 11.43
C SER A 169 1.68 -13.95 11.12
N VAL A 170 0.47 -14.17 11.60
CA VAL A 170 -0.20 -15.48 11.49
C VAL A 170 -1.28 -15.44 10.42
N ASN A 171 -0.97 -15.97 9.24
CA ASN A 171 -1.96 -16.21 8.20
C ASN A 171 -1.83 -17.65 7.68
N LYS A 172 -2.76 -18.51 8.12
CA LYS A 172 -2.75 -19.95 7.76
C LYS A 172 -2.89 -20.16 6.27
N THR A 173 -3.69 -19.35 5.60
CA THR A 173 -3.92 -19.43 4.15
C THR A 173 -2.64 -19.09 3.38
N TYR A 174 -1.95 -18.00 3.73
CA TYR A 174 -0.68 -17.66 3.08
C TYR A 174 0.40 -18.69 3.33
N ASN A 175 0.48 -19.25 4.55
CA ASN A 175 1.39 -20.34 4.85
C ASN A 175 1.10 -21.60 4.01
N LEU A 176 -0.18 -21.90 3.74
CA LEU A 176 -0.56 -23.01 2.86
C LEU A 176 -0.14 -22.75 1.42
N ILE A 177 -0.38 -21.55 0.91
CA ILE A 177 0.01 -21.12 -0.45
C ILE A 177 1.54 -21.27 -0.64
N GLU A 178 2.32 -20.80 0.34
CA GLU A 178 3.77 -20.90 0.31
C GLU A 178 4.28 -22.35 0.35
N LYS A 179 3.63 -23.23 1.13
CA LYS A 179 3.94 -24.66 1.16
C LYS A 179 3.71 -25.35 -0.20
N HIS A 180 2.83 -24.80 -1.05
CA HIS A 180 2.62 -25.24 -2.42
C HIS A 180 3.57 -24.59 -3.42
N GLY A 181 4.61 -23.90 -2.95
CA GLY A 181 5.65 -23.32 -3.80
C GLY A 181 5.30 -21.97 -4.43
N ILE A 182 4.17 -21.35 -4.08
CA ILE A 182 3.78 -20.05 -4.61
C ILE A 182 4.25 -18.97 -3.62
N PRO A 183 5.14 -18.04 -4.03
CA PRO A 183 5.61 -16.97 -3.17
C PRO A 183 4.46 -16.05 -2.75
N VAL A 184 4.44 -15.65 -1.46
CA VAL A 184 3.52 -14.61 -0.94
C VAL A 184 4.33 -13.43 -0.47
N ILE A 185 4.02 -12.23 -1.01
CA ILE A 185 4.57 -10.96 -0.54
C ILE A 185 3.48 -10.23 0.22
N ILE A 186 3.73 -9.90 1.47
CA ILE A 186 2.81 -9.06 2.26
C ILE A 186 3.10 -7.59 1.92
N ASN A 187 2.11 -6.94 1.31
CA ASN A 187 2.15 -5.53 1.00
C ASN A 187 1.68 -4.72 2.22
N GLY A 188 2.53 -3.81 2.69
CA GLY A 188 2.27 -2.96 3.85
C GLY A 188 1.91 -1.50 3.49
N ASP A 189 1.40 -1.22 2.30
CA ASP A 189 1.09 0.13 1.81
C ASP A 189 0.13 0.89 2.74
N TRP A 190 -0.79 0.18 3.37
CA TRP A 190 -1.75 0.74 4.31
C TRP A 190 -1.14 1.26 5.63
N LEU A 191 0.10 0.87 5.94
CA LEU A 191 0.88 1.33 7.09
C LEU A 191 1.67 2.62 6.82
N GLU A 192 1.69 3.08 5.58
CA GLU A 192 2.35 4.34 5.25
C GLU A 192 1.64 5.53 5.88
N GLU A 193 2.42 6.42 6.44
CA GLU A 193 1.97 7.55 7.24
C GLU A 193 1.63 8.79 6.41
N THR A 194 2.08 8.80 5.14
CA THR A 194 1.90 9.94 4.24
C THR A 194 1.17 9.55 2.96
N PRO A 195 0.40 10.48 2.36
CA PRO A 195 -0.27 10.24 1.08
C PRO A 195 0.68 9.84 -0.04
N LEU A 196 1.82 10.52 -0.16
CA LEU A 196 2.83 10.20 -1.17
C LEU A 196 3.55 8.88 -0.88
N GLY A 197 3.74 8.52 0.41
CA GLY A 197 4.28 7.21 0.79
C GLY A 197 3.42 6.06 0.26
N ARG A 198 2.09 6.16 0.37
CA ARG A 198 1.15 5.17 -0.19
C ARG A 198 1.23 5.09 -1.70
N ALA A 199 1.19 6.23 -2.38
CA ALA A 199 1.26 6.27 -3.84
C ALA A 199 2.59 5.72 -4.40
N GLU A 200 3.69 5.86 -3.66
CA GLU A 200 5.00 5.38 -4.10
C GLU A 200 5.10 3.85 -4.18
N TRP A 201 4.15 3.11 -3.60
CA TRP A 201 4.08 1.65 -3.76
C TRP A 201 3.81 1.20 -5.21
N ILE A 202 3.48 2.11 -6.13
CA ILE A 202 3.50 1.80 -7.57
C ILE A 202 4.89 1.31 -8.03
N LYS A 203 5.97 1.76 -7.38
CA LYS A 203 7.34 1.30 -7.68
C LYS A 203 7.57 -0.15 -7.22
N PHE A 204 6.88 -0.59 -6.16
CA PHE A 204 6.85 -2.00 -5.75
C PHE A 204 6.27 -2.88 -6.86
N PHE A 205 5.16 -2.49 -7.47
CA PHE A 205 4.63 -3.21 -8.64
C PHE A 205 5.55 -3.06 -9.85
N GLY A 206 6.11 -1.87 -10.07
CA GLY A 206 7.07 -1.63 -11.16
C GLY A 206 8.23 -2.62 -11.20
N VAL A 207 8.82 -2.93 -10.05
CA VAL A 207 9.96 -3.87 -9.98
C VAL A 207 9.56 -5.31 -10.28
N LEU A 208 8.34 -5.73 -9.95
CA LEU A 208 7.81 -7.08 -10.25
C LEU A 208 7.59 -7.31 -11.76
N PHE A 209 7.34 -6.24 -12.50
CA PHE A 209 7.05 -6.29 -13.93
C PHE A 209 8.18 -5.76 -14.82
N ASN A 210 9.37 -5.48 -14.26
CA ASN A 210 10.48 -4.82 -14.97
C ASN A 210 10.08 -3.47 -15.59
N LYS A 211 9.20 -2.71 -14.91
CA LYS A 211 8.65 -1.41 -15.33
C LYS A 211 9.05 -0.28 -14.37
N GLU A 212 10.27 -0.33 -13.86
CA GLU A 212 10.75 0.65 -12.88
C GLU A 212 10.75 2.08 -13.42
N LYS A 213 11.10 2.26 -14.71
CA LYS A 213 11.13 3.58 -15.35
C LYS A 213 9.73 4.17 -15.49
N GLU A 214 8.78 3.34 -15.90
CA GLU A 214 7.37 3.72 -16.02
C GLU A 214 6.79 4.06 -14.65
N ALA A 215 7.01 3.20 -13.64
CA ALA A 215 6.57 3.43 -12.27
C ALA A 215 7.13 4.73 -11.70
N ASP A 216 8.42 4.99 -11.91
CA ASP A 216 9.09 6.21 -11.45
C ASP A 216 8.54 7.46 -12.18
N SER A 217 8.26 7.37 -13.47
CA SER A 217 7.65 8.45 -14.25
C SER A 217 6.22 8.76 -13.79
N LEU A 218 5.40 7.72 -13.57
CA LEU A 218 4.04 7.86 -13.07
C LEU A 218 4.02 8.46 -11.65
N PHE A 219 4.86 7.95 -10.76
CA PHE A 219 4.96 8.47 -9.41
C PHE A 219 5.39 9.95 -9.40
N ARG A 220 6.42 10.32 -10.16
CA ARG A 220 6.85 11.74 -10.27
C ARG A 220 5.73 12.65 -10.74
N LYS A 221 4.89 12.22 -11.68
CA LYS A 221 3.74 12.99 -12.11
C LYS A 221 2.74 13.19 -10.99
N ILE A 222 2.41 12.12 -10.24
CA ILE A 222 1.52 12.18 -9.09
C ILE A 222 2.09 13.10 -8.00
N GLU A 223 3.37 12.99 -7.71
CA GLU A 223 4.10 13.82 -6.75
C GLU A 223 4.02 15.31 -7.15
N GLN A 224 4.33 15.64 -8.40
CA GLN A 224 4.27 17.01 -8.90
C GLN A 224 2.87 17.62 -8.79
N GLU A 225 1.83 16.85 -9.14
CA GLU A 225 0.43 17.29 -9.05
C GLU A 225 0.01 17.48 -7.57
N TYR A 226 0.47 16.61 -6.67
CA TYR A 226 0.21 16.71 -5.24
C TYR A 226 0.88 17.95 -4.64
N LEU A 227 2.17 18.16 -4.91
CA LEU A 227 2.92 19.32 -4.43
C LEU A 227 2.38 20.64 -5.00
N ALA A 228 1.96 20.65 -6.26
CA ALA A 228 1.29 21.80 -6.86
C ALA A 228 -0.05 22.11 -6.16
N ALA A 229 -0.81 21.09 -5.77
CA ALA A 229 -2.05 21.29 -5.03
C ALA A 229 -1.79 21.88 -3.63
N ILE A 230 -0.73 21.48 -2.92
CA ILE A 230 -0.32 22.11 -1.65
C ILE A 230 -0.04 23.62 -1.85
N ILE A 231 0.68 23.98 -2.92
CA ILE A 231 0.98 25.38 -3.22
C ILE A 231 -0.32 26.18 -3.49
N ILE A 232 -1.29 25.57 -4.15
CA ILE A 232 -2.62 26.16 -4.37
C ILE A 232 -3.35 26.34 -3.04
N ALA A 233 -3.38 25.30 -2.18
CA ALA A 233 -4.04 25.34 -0.87
C ALA A 233 -3.50 26.46 0.03
N LYS A 234 -2.19 26.71 0.01
CA LYS A 234 -1.55 27.80 0.78
C LYS A 234 -2.04 29.20 0.42
N LYS A 235 -2.69 29.39 -0.74
CA LYS A 235 -3.29 30.66 -1.13
C LYS A 235 -4.67 30.91 -0.49
N ALA A 236 -5.22 29.93 0.22
CA ALA A 236 -6.48 30.08 0.94
C ALA A 236 -6.37 31.16 2.02
N ARG A 237 -7.31 32.09 2.01
CA ARG A 237 -7.39 33.17 3.02
C ARG A 237 -8.00 32.67 4.32
N ASN A 238 -8.91 31.70 4.25
CA ASN A 238 -9.62 31.13 5.37
C ASN A 238 -9.20 29.67 5.57
N LYS A 239 -9.15 29.23 6.82
CA LYS A 239 -8.92 27.87 7.23
C LYS A 239 -10.17 27.31 7.90
N PRO A 240 -11.17 26.83 7.14
CA PRO A 240 -12.40 26.33 7.74
C PRO A 240 -12.13 25.14 8.66
N SER A 241 -12.96 25.02 9.68
CA SER A 241 -12.89 23.92 10.64
C SER A 241 -13.52 22.66 10.08
N ILE A 242 -12.81 21.52 10.25
CA ILE A 242 -13.20 20.24 9.67
C ILE A 242 -13.46 19.22 10.77
N LEU A 243 -14.66 18.64 10.74
CA LEU A 243 -14.97 17.33 11.29
C LEU A 243 -14.70 16.29 10.20
N SER A 244 -13.78 15.39 10.41
CA SER A 244 -13.51 14.26 9.50
C SER A 244 -13.55 12.96 10.28
N GLY A 245 -14.21 11.93 9.74
CA GLY A 245 -14.24 10.61 10.34
C GLY A 245 -15.55 9.86 10.12
N ALA A 246 -15.47 8.56 10.25
CA ALA A 246 -16.54 7.62 10.00
C ALA A 246 -17.32 7.31 11.29
N ILE A 247 -18.63 7.26 11.15
CA ILE A 247 -19.52 6.73 12.19
C ILE A 247 -19.52 5.22 12.07
N MET A 248 -19.15 4.54 13.16
CA MET A 248 -19.10 3.08 13.26
C MET A 248 -20.33 2.55 14.02
N ARG A 249 -20.37 1.25 14.24
CA ARG A 249 -21.43 0.62 15.05
C ARG A 249 -21.48 1.22 16.45
N ASN A 250 -22.69 1.23 17.05
CA ASN A 250 -22.96 1.75 18.40
C ASN A 250 -22.55 3.22 18.57
N ASP A 251 -22.67 4.01 17.51
CA ASP A 251 -22.36 5.44 17.50
C ASP A 251 -20.94 5.79 17.99
N ILE A 252 -20.01 4.86 17.82
CA ILE A 252 -18.58 5.12 18.01
C ILE A 252 -18.05 5.79 16.74
N TRP A 253 -17.32 6.87 16.91
CA TRP A 253 -16.74 7.63 15.82
C TRP A 253 -15.27 7.32 15.67
N SER A 254 -14.89 6.86 14.48
CA SER A 254 -13.51 6.60 14.09
C SER A 254 -12.96 7.81 13.34
N LEU A 255 -12.20 8.66 14.03
CA LEU A 255 -11.63 9.89 13.49
C LEU A 255 -10.13 9.73 13.24
N PRO A 256 -9.57 10.34 12.18
CA PRO A 256 -8.14 10.34 11.97
C PRO A 256 -7.38 10.90 13.17
N ALA A 257 -6.41 10.17 13.72
CA ALA A 257 -5.49 10.74 14.69
C ALA A 257 -4.55 11.76 14.01
N GLY A 258 -4.02 12.71 14.76
CA GLY A 258 -3.31 13.87 14.21
C GLY A 258 -2.05 13.56 13.42
N GLU A 259 -1.43 12.40 13.64
CA GLU A 259 -0.24 11.94 12.91
C GLU A 259 -0.58 10.94 11.79
N SER A 260 -1.87 10.79 11.43
CA SER A 260 -2.32 9.86 10.38
C SER A 260 -2.20 10.47 8.99
N PHE A 261 -2.17 9.61 7.95
CA PHE A 261 -2.15 10.07 6.56
C PHE A 261 -3.38 10.91 6.17
N VAL A 262 -4.54 10.67 6.80
CA VAL A 262 -5.74 11.49 6.56
C VAL A 262 -5.60 12.87 7.19
N ALA A 263 -5.03 12.96 8.40
CA ALA A 263 -4.72 14.24 9.02
C ALA A 263 -3.71 15.04 8.17
N GLN A 264 -2.74 14.36 7.55
CA GLN A 264 -1.80 14.99 6.61
C GLN A 264 -2.52 15.58 5.38
N PHE A 265 -3.50 14.90 4.79
CA PHE A 265 -4.31 15.49 3.72
C PHE A 265 -5.02 16.77 4.16
N LEU A 266 -5.57 16.80 5.37
CA LEU A 266 -6.28 17.97 5.90
C LEU A 266 -5.30 19.12 6.17
N GLU A 267 -4.12 18.84 6.67
CA GLU A 267 -3.05 19.84 6.84
C GLU A 267 -2.60 20.39 5.48
N ASP A 268 -2.34 19.53 4.51
CA ASP A 268 -1.90 19.90 3.16
C ASP A 268 -2.99 20.68 2.38
N ALA A 269 -4.27 20.43 2.68
CA ALA A 269 -5.40 21.23 2.18
C ALA A 269 -5.54 22.60 2.86
N ASN A 270 -4.67 22.93 3.85
CA ASN A 270 -4.64 24.18 4.59
C ASN A 270 -5.95 24.46 5.35
N VAL A 271 -6.55 23.44 5.94
CA VAL A 271 -7.77 23.55 6.77
C VAL A 271 -7.47 23.34 8.26
N ASN A 272 -8.43 23.67 9.13
CA ASN A 272 -8.30 23.48 10.56
C ASN A 272 -8.99 22.17 10.99
N TYR A 273 -8.25 21.05 10.97
CA TYR A 273 -8.75 19.79 11.48
C TYR A 273 -8.84 19.81 13.01
N LEU A 274 -10.00 19.49 13.56
CA LEU A 274 -10.28 19.67 15.00
C LEU A 274 -9.46 18.75 15.91
N TRP A 275 -8.96 17.63 15.43
CA TRP A 275 -8.11 16.69 16.20
C TRP A 275 -6.66 16.63 15.69
N LYS A 276 -6.19 17.65 14.98
CA LYS A 276 -4.82 17.72 14.43
C LYS A 276 -3.70 17.54 15.47
N ASP A 277 -3.97 17.96 16.73
CA ASP A 277 -2.96 17.89 17.80
C ASP A 277 -3.01 16.57 18.59
N SER A 278 -3.89 15.63 18.22
CA SER A 278 -3.95 14.31 18.85
C SER A 278 -2.78 13.43 18.40
N LYS A 279 -2.31 12.58 19.34
CA LYS A 279 -1.23 11.65 19.06
C LYS A 279 -1.72 10.39 18.35
N GLY A 280 -0.83 9.75 17.61
CA GLY A 280 -1.06 8.47 16.94
C GLY A 280 -1.29 8.58 15.43
N LYS A 281 -1.07 7.47 14.74
CA LYS A 281 -1.07 7.35 13.26
C LYS A 281 -2.32 6.67 12.70
N GLY A 282 -3.14 6.07 13.58
CA GLY A 282 -4.37 5.37 13.23
C GLY A 282 -5.60 6.24 13.40
N SER A 283 -6.64 5.66 13.99
CA SER A 283 -7.91 6.33 14.26
C SER A 283 -8.17 6.44 15.77
N LEU A 284 -8.70 7.59 16.17
CA LEU A 284 -9.29 7.80 17.49
C LEU A 284 -10.67 7.14 17.51
N GLN A 285 -11.01 6.51 18.62
CA GLN A 285 -12.35 5.97 18.88
C GLN A 285 -13.02 6.83 19.93
N LEU A 286 -14.00 7.63 19.52
CA LEU A 286 -14.67 8.62 20.38
C LEU A 286 -16.18 8.36 20.42
N SER A 287 -16.81 8.72 21.56
CA SER A 287 -18.27 8.73 21.64
C SER A 287 -18.87 9.90 20.87
N PHE A 288 -20.13 9.76 20.48
CA PHE A 288 -20.89 10.84 19.85
C PHE A 288 -20.86 12.13 20.65
N GLU A 289 -21.05 12.06 21.97
CA GLU A 289 -21.07 13.23 22.85
C GLU A 289 -19.74 13.99 22.81
N SER A 290 -18.62 13.28 22.86
CA SER A 290 -17.28 13.86 22.78
C SER A 290 -17.04 14.56 21.42
N VAL A 291 -17.57 13.97 20.33
CA VAL A 291 -17.48 14.56 19.00
C VAL A 291 -18.38 15.77 18.88
N LEU A 292 -19.63 15.68 19.37
CA LEU A 292 -20.57 16.79 19.33
C LEU A 292 -20.06 17.99 20.12
N ASP A 293 -19.56 17.79 21.33
CA ASP A 293 -18.99 18.86 22.17
C ASP A 293 -17.92 19.67 21.42
N LYS A 294 -16.98 18.96 20.76
CA LYS A 294 -15.85 19.61 20.07
C LYS A 294 -16.20 20.11 18.66
N ALA A 295 -17.06 19.43 17.93
CA ALA A 295 -17.27 19.63 16.50
C ALA A 295 -18.65 20.19 16.13
N GLN A 296 -19.52 20.50 17.09
CA GLN A 296 -20.87 21.02 16.82
C GLN A 296 -20.86 22.20 15.85
N LYS A 297 -19.86 23.07 15.97
CA LYS A 297 -19.70 24.31 15.16
C LYS A 297 -18.77 24.14 13.95
N ALA A 298 -18.33 22.94 13.63
CA ALA A 298 -17.46 22.70 12.47
C ALA A 298 -18.11 23.18 11.16
N ASP A 299 -17.33 23.85 10.31
CA ASP A 299 -17.79 24.38 9.04
C ASP A 299 -18.14 23.29 8.04
N TYR A 300 -17.35 22.21 8.04
CA TYR A 300 -17.51 21.06 7.15
C TYR A 300 -17.45 19.75 7.90
N TRP A 301 -18.18 18.76 7.39
CA TRP A 301 -18.10 17.37 7.79
C TRP A 301 -17.69 16.52 6.57
N ILE A 302 -16.52 15.94 6.59
CA ILE A 302 -15.93 15.16 5.49
C ILE A 302 -15.88 13.69 5.87
N ALA A 303 -16.33 12.81 4.96
CA ALA A 303 -16.26 11.36 5.07
C ALA A 303 -16.99 10.79 6.31
N PRO A 304 -18.31 10.94 6.44
CA PRO A 304 -19.09 10.42 7.58
C PRO A 304 -19.17 8.89 7.62
N GLY A 305 -18.42 8.17 6.81
CA GLY A 305 -18.44 6.72 6.67
C GLY A 305 -19.24 6.29 5.45
N TYR A 306 -19.99 5.20 5.58
CA TYR A 306 -20.74 4.60 4.45
C TYR A 306 -22.08 5.25 4.17
N PHE A 307 -22.43 6.34 4.83
CA PHE A 307 -23.66 7.08 4.58
C PHE A 307 -23.61 7.81 3.24
N SER A 308 -24.67 7.67 2.45
CA SER A 308 -24.80 8.31 1.13
C SER A 308 -25.77 9.49 1.11
N SER A 309 -26.62 9.65 2.15
CA SER A 309 -27.59 10.74 2.26
C SER A 309 -27.75 11.25 3.69
N LYS A 310 -28.21 12.50 3.83
CA LYS A 310 -28.57 13.09 5.12
C LYS A 310 -29.73 12.34 5.79
N ALA A 311 -30.63 11.77 5.02
CA ALA A 311 -31.71 10.95 5.55
C ALA A 311 -31.17 9.72 6.30
N GLN A 312 -30.21 9.01 5.75
CA GLN A 312 -29.54 7.88 6.42
C GLN A 312 -28.82 8.32 7.72
N LEU A 313 -28.21 9.50 7.72
CA LEU A 313 -27.60 10.05 8.95
C LEU A 313 -28.64 10.26 10.04
N ILE A 314 -29.78 10.86 9.71
CA ILE A 314 -30.87 11.12 10.68
C ILE A 314 -31.54 9.83 11.15
N GLU A 315 -31.70 8.85 10.27
CA GLU A 315 -32.19 7.52 10.61
C GLU A 315 -31.28 6.81 11.62
N ASN A 316 -29.96 6.94 11.43
CA ASN A 316 -28.98 6.38 12.36
C ASN A 316 -28.98 7.08 13.73
N ASN A 317 -28.96 8.43 13.74
CA ASN A 317 -29.06 9.24 14.97
C ASN A 317 -29.65 10.62 14.67
N PRO A 318 -30.87 10.93 15.18
CA PRO A 318 -31.54 12.21 14.95
C PRO A 318 -30.74 13.44 15.46
N HIS A 319 -29.81 13.24 16.38
CA HIS A 319 -28.99 14.32 16.94
C HIS A 319 -27.91 14.85 16.01
N TYR A 320 -27.60 14.13 14.90
CA TYR A 320 -26.60 14.61 13.90
C TYR A 320 -27.04 15.92 13.24
N LYS A 321 -28.34 16.24 13.22
CA LYS A 321 -28.85 17.54 12.78
C LYS A 321 -28.33 18.73 13.61
N ASN A 322 -27.74 18.49 14.79
CA ASN A 322 -27.21 19.54 15.64
C ASN A 322 -25.84 20.07 15.16
N PHE A 323 -25.12 19.33 14.32
CA PHE A 323 -23.89 19.83 13.71
C PHE A 323 -24.18 20.99 12.75
N ALA A 324 -23.35 22.05 12.82
CA ALA A 324 -23.46 23.20 11.91
C ALA A 324 -23.30 22.77 10.44
N ALA A 325 -22.34 21.88 10.14
CA ALA A 325 -22.14 21.34 8.81
C ALA A 325 -23.39 20.64 8.25
N PHE A 326 -24.21 20.00 9.11
CA PHE A 326 -25.47 19.41 8.68
C PHE A 326 -26.50 20.50 8.29
N LYS A 327 -26.60 21.56 9.09
CA LYS A 327 -27.55 22.66 8.87
C LYS A 327 -27.20 23.48 7.63
N THR A 328 -25.92 23.66 7.35
CA THR A 328 -25.41 24.44 6.21
C THR A 328 -25.20 23.60 4.94
N ASN A 329 -25.58 22.32 4.95
CA ASN A 329 -25.36 21.37 3.87
C ASN A 329 -23.88 21.13 3.48
N ASN A 330 -22.95 21.37 4.41
CA ASN A 330 -21.52 21.19 4.18
C ASN A 330 -21.03 19.80 4.62
N ILE A 331 -21.77 18.74 4.22
CA ILE A 331 -21.37 17.35 4.43
C ILE A 331 -20.98 16.75 3.08
N TYR A 332 -19.81 16.13 3.04
CA TYR A 332 -19.30 15.49 1.82
C TYR A 332 -18.94 14.02 2.08
N THR A 333 -19.43 13.14 1.22
CA THR A 333 -19.21 11.70 1.31
C THR A 333 -18.52 11.18 0.06
N ALA A 334 -17.71 10.14 0.22
CA ALA A 334 -17.16 9.39 -0.91
C ALA A 334 -18.03 8.16 -1.25
N SER A 335 -19.01 7.83 -0.41
CA SER A 335 -19.79 6.58 -0.52
C SER A 335 -20.86 6.58 -1.61
N THR A 336 -21.05 7.70 -2.30
CA THR A 336 -21.93 7.81 -3.48
C THR A 336 -21.23 7.41 -4.78
N LYS A 337 -19.92 7.59 -4.87
CA LYS A 337 -19.13 7.26 -6.08
C LYS A 337 -18.65 5.82 -6.02
N LYS A 338 -19.38 4.95 -6.71
CA LYS A 338 -19.18 3.50 -6.70
C LYS A 338 -19.00 2.95 -8.11
N GLY A 339 -18.27 1.86 -8.22
CA GLY A 339 -18.28 0.99 -9.40
C GLY A 339 -19.59 0.21 -9.53
N ALA A 340 -19.72 -0.52 -10.63
CA ALA A 340 -20.95 -1.23 -11.01
C ALA A 340 -21.46 -2.21 -9.94
N THR A 341 -20.58 -2.81 -9.16
CA THR A 341 -20.90 -3.80 -8.11
C THR A 341 -20.91 -3.23 -6.69
N GLY A 342 -20.76 -1.91 -6.54
CA GLY A 342 -20.86 -1.22 -5.24
C GLY A 342 -19.53 -0.87 -4.57
N GLY A 343 -18.40 -1.30 -5.13
CA GLY A 343 -17.06 -0.88 -4.66
C GLY A 343 -16.90 0.64 -4.70
N VAL A 344 -16.44 1.24 -3.60
CA VAL A 344 -16.28 2.71 -3.49
C VAL A 344 -14.95 3.12 -4.13
N ILE A 345 -15.03 4.01 -5.14
CA ILE A 345 -13.86 4.42 -5.95
C ILE A 345 -12.75 5.06 -5.09
N TYR A 346 -13.12 5.79 -4.04
CA TYR A 346 -12.16 6.40 -3.12
C TYR A 346 -11.22 5.39 -2.47
N TYR A 347 -11.73 4.25 -2.00
CA TYR A 347 -10.91 3.25 -1.31
C TYR A 347 -9.99 2.48 -2.25
N GLU A 348 -10.38 2.35 -3.52
CA GLU A 348 -9.56 1.68 -4.54
C GLU A 348 -8.50 2.63 -5.12
N LEU A 349 -8.94 3.75 -5.71
CA LEU A 349 -8.08 4.66 -6.48
C LEU A 349 -7.36 5.69 -5.61
N GLY A 350 -7.97 6.10 -4.50
CA GLY A 350 -7.48 7.21 -3.67
C GLY A 350 -6.05 7.04 -3.16
N PRO A 351 -5.64 5.87 -2.64
CA PRO A 351 -4.26 5.64 -2.18
C PRO A 351 -3.21 5.82 -3.29
N THR A 352 -3.56 5.50 -4.53
CA THR A 352 -2.68 5.68 -5.71
C THR A 352 -2.71 7.11 -6.25
N ARG A 353 -3.82 7.85 -6.08
CA ARG A 353 -4.03 9.21 -6.58
C ARG A 353 -4.31 10.22 -5.46
N PRO A 354 -3.36 10.41 -4.53
CA PRO A 354 -3.51 11.37 -3.44
C PRO A 354 -3.66 12.82 -3.94
N ASP A 355 -3.11 13.14 -5.09
CA ASP A 355 -3.26 14.43 -5.77
C ASP A 355 -4.73 14.80 -6.01
N LEU A 356 -5.56 13.81 -6.37
CA LEU A 356 -6.99 14.03 -6.59
C LEU A 356 -7.75 14.21 -5.27
N ILE A 357 -7.40 13.45 -4.23
CA ILE A 357 -8.01 13.63 -2.89
C ILE A 357 -7.72 15.04 -2.36
N LEU A 358 -6.47 15.50 -2.46
CA LEU A 358 -6.08 16.82 -2.01
C LEU A 358 -6.81 17.91 -2.79
N LYS A 359 -6.91 17.79 -4.12
CA LYS A 359 -7.69 18.73 -4.96
C LYS A 359 -9.16 18.73 -4.60
N ASP A 360 -9.75 17.58 -4.28
CA ASP A 360 -11.15 17.50 -3.81
C ASP A 360 -11.33 18.30 -2.53
N LEU A 361 -10.47 18.09 -1.52
CA LEU A 361 -10.52 18.82 -0.25
C LEU A 361 -10.38 20.34 -0.45
N ILE A 362 -9.45 20.78 -1.31
CA ILE A 362 -9.28 22.20 -1.65
C ILE A 362 -10.54 22.75 -2.33
N LYS A 363 -11.09 22.00 -3.29
CA LYS A 363 -12.31 22.42 -4.01
C LYS A 363 -13.51 22.53 -3.09
N ILE A 364 -13.67 21.62 -2.15
CA ILE A 364 -14.76 21.63 -1.16
C ILE A 364 -14.64 22.84 -0.24
N THR A 365 -13.45 23.09 0.28
CA THR A 365 -13.24 24.08 1.35
C THR A 365 -12.94 25.49 0.85
N ASN A 366 -12.34 25.60 -0.34
CA ASN A 366 -11.94 26.87 -0.97
C ASN A 366 -12.20 26.80 -2.49
N PRO A 367 -13.49 26.77 -2.94
CA PRO A 367 -13.86 26.46 -4.33
C PRO A 367 -13.27 27.42 -5.39
N ASN A 368 -12.99 28.67 -5.00
CA ASN A 368 -12.41 29.68 -5.87
C ASN A 368 -10.94 29.41 -6.25
N LEU A 369 -10.22 28.58 -5.47
CA LEU A 369 -8.83 28.22 -5.78
C LEU A 369 -8.73 27.22 -6.95
N LEU A 370 -9.80 26.44 -7.18
CA LEU A 370 -9.88 25.44 -8.24
C LEU A 370 -11.24 25.59 -8.99
N PRO A 371 -11.49 26.72 -9.69
CA PRO A 371 -12.83 27.04 -10.24
C PRO A 371 -13.33 25.98 -11.22
N ASN A 372 -12.47 25.45 -12.10
CA ASN A 372 -12.82 24.51 -13.16
C ASN A 372 -12.64 23.03 -12.76
N TYR A 373 -12.18 22.76 -11.53
CA TYR A 373 -11.99 21.39 -11.07
C TYR A 373 -13.33 20.75 -10.66
N ARG A 374 -13.55 19.50 -11.07
CA ARG A 374 -14.67 18.67 -10.67
C ARG A 374 -14.20 17.63 -9.66
N LEU A 375 -14.98 17.44 -8.59
CA LEU A 375 -14.66 16.47 -7.53
C LEU A 375 -14.52 15.05 -8.12
N SER A 376 -13.40 14.41 -7.80
CA SER A 376 -13.08 13.05 -8.23
C SER A 376 -13.75 12.00 -7.35
N PHE A 377 -13.67 12.16 -6.04
CA PHE A 377 -14.08 11.17 -5.06
C PHE A 377 -15.29 11.58 -4.23
N PHE A 378 -15.36 12.84 -3.83
CA PHE A 378 -16.41 13.31 -2.92
C PHE A 378 -17.61 13.88 -3.65
N GLU A 379 -18.75 13.81 -3.00
CA GLU A 379 -19.98 14.51 -3.39
C GLU A 379 -20.62 15.15 -2.16
N GLN A 380 -21.28 16.29 -2.38
CA GLN A 380 -22.09 16.92 -1.34
C GLN A 380 -23.30 16.03 -1.04
N MET A 381 -23.48 15.74 0.24
CA MET A 381 -24.57 14.87 0.69
C MET A 381 -25.90 15.60 0.60
N LYS A 382 -26.89 14.97 -0.02
CA LYS A 382 -28.27 15.46 -0.17
C LYS A 382 -29.20 14.93 0.92
#